data_43e047e82684f995cda5a37092eb0b46
#
_entry.id   43e047e82684f995cda5a37092eb0b46
#
_cell.length_a   1.000
_cell.length_b   1.000
_cell.length_c   1.000
_cell.angle_alpha   90.00
_cell.angle_beta   90.00
_cell.angle_gamma   90.00
#
_symmetry.space_group_name_H-M   'P 1'
#
loop_
_entity.id
_entity.type
_entity.pdbx_description
1 polymer ?
#
loop_
_entity_poly.entity_id
_entity_poly.type
_entity_poly.pdbx_seq_one_letter_code
_entity_poly.pdbx_strand_id
1 'polypeptide(L)'
;MKKILLTLFAMYASMNIANAQTTGGFEGPNANQLAIITVQEALNLNDDAKVVLQGNIVNSLGDEKYTFKDTTGEIVVEIDDEDWLDVKVTPEKTVEIMGEVDKEANEPTKIDVDVVTIK
;
A
#
# COMPACT_ATOMS: atom_id res chain seq x y z
N MET A 1 21.23 31.75 -23.79
CA MET A 1 21.27 31.44 -23.50
C MET A 1 21.36 31.03 -23.22
N LYS A 2 21.19 30.82 -22.94
CA LYS A 2 21.11 30.26 -22.47
C LYS A 2 20.99 29.61 -22.14
N LYS A 3 20.74 29.43 -22.11
CA LYS A 3 20.56 28.68 -21.63
C LYS A 3 20.30 28.10 -21.23
N ILE A 4 19.91 28.10 -21.28
CA ILE A 4 19.68 27.30 -20.77
C ILE A 4 19.40 26.67 -20.49
N LEU A 5 19.00 26.63 -20.48
CA LEU A 5 18.86 25.78 -20.05
C LEU A 5 18.75 25.05 -19.72
N LEU A 6 18.48 25.13 -19.86
CA LEU A 6 18.53 24.20 -19.53
C LEU A 6 18.47 23.62 -18.98
N THR A 7 18.35 23.65 -19.05
CA THR A 7 18.44 22.89 -18.56
C THR A 7 18.10 22.45 -18.01
N LEU A 8 17.68 22.48 -18.04
CA LEU A 8 17.47 21.78 -17.58
C LEU A 8 17.26 21.32 -17.35
N PHE A 9 17.00 21.27 -17.36
CA PHE A 9 16.99 20.48 -17.10
C PHE A 9 17.01 19.91 -16.78
N ALA A 10 16.83 20.32 -17.03
CA ALA A 10 16.92 19.59 -16.75
C ALA A 10 16.77 19.16 -16.18
N MET A 11 16.49 19.20 -15.99
CA MET A 11 16.43 18.62 -15.56
C MET A 11 16.26 18.21 -15.01
N TYR A 12 15.82 18.20 -14.67
CA TYR A 12 15.80 17.48 -14.14
C TYR A 12 15.70 16.79 -13.75
N ALA A 13 15.57 17.10 -13.95
CA ALA A 13 15.51 16.25 -13.62
C ALA A 13 15.47 15.71 -13.04
N SER A 14 15.25 15.72 -12.79
CA SER A 14 15.22 15.01 -12.26
C SER A 14 15.02 14.61 -11.60
N MET A 15 14.71 14.44 -11.35
CA MET A 15 14.46 13.83 -10.84
C MET A 15 14.27 13.32 -10.30
N ASN A 16 13.88 13.21 -10.02
CA ASN A 16 13.64 12.51 -9.60
C ASN A 16 13.43 12.10 -8.98
N ILE A 17 13.19 11.90 -8.69
CA ILE A 17 12.79 11.39 -8.35
C ILE A 17 12.68 10.79 -7.74
N ALA A 18 12.37 10.49 -7.25
CA ALA A 18 12.26 9.86 -6.78
C ALA A 18 11.67 9.26 -6.65
N ASN A 19 11.27 8.87 -6.73
CA ASN A 19 10.66 8.20 -6.82
C ASN A 19 10.16 7.73 -7.26
N ALA A 20 9.99 7.54 -7.09
CA ALA A 20 9.65 7.17 -7.72
C ALA A 20 8.88 6.79 -8.61
N GLN A 21 8.28 6.79 -9.11
CA GLN A 21 7.68 6.47 -10.03
C GLN A 21 7.66 6.95 -11.09
N THR A 22 7.78 6.61 -11.42
CA THR A 22 7.89 7.37 -12.37
C THR A 22 7.57 6.95 -13.76
N THR A 23 7.32 7.78 -14.66
CA THR A 23 7.10 7.42 -16.02
C THR A 23 8.43 7.20 -16.65
N GLY A 24 8.52 6.34 -17.61
CA GLY A 24 9.78 5.94 -18.17
C GLY A 24 10.56 5.11 -17.20
N GLY A 25 11.77 4.78 -17.51
CA GLY A 25 12.62 4.01 -16.67
C GLY A 25 12.48 2.52 -16.94
N PHE A 26 12.84 1.74 -15.95
CA PHE A 26 12.88 0.30 -16.09
C PHE A 26 11.48 -0.29 -16.00
N GLU A 27 11.16 -1.18 -16.93
CA GLU A 27 9.95 -1.98 -16.89
C GLU A 27 10.35 -3.43 -16.93
N GLY A 28 10.18 -4.10 -15.82
CA GLY A 28 10.54 -5.49 -15.72
C GLY A 28 10.27 -5.97 -14.32
N PRO A 29 10.81 -7.11 -13.93
CA PRO A 29 10.57 -7.64 -12.59
C PRO A 29 10.94 -6.61 -11.53
N ASN A 30 10.04 -6.43 -10.56
CA ASN A 30 10.18 -5.52 -9.43
C ASN A 30 10.14 -4.04 -9.79
N ALA A 31 9.87 -3.71 -11.05
CA ALA A 31 9.70 -2.32 -11.43
C ALA A 31 8.35 -1.84 -10.91
N ASN A 32 8.35 -0.66 -10.31
CA ASN A 32 7.11 -0.03 -9.81
C ASN A 32 6.37 -0.86 -8.77
N GLN A 33 7.02 -1.83 -8.16
CA GLN A 33 6.41 -2.63 -7.12
C GLN A 33 6.80 -2.08 -5.76
N LEU A 34 5.82 -2.07 -4.85
CA LEU A 34 6.09 -1.73 -3.47
C LEU A 34 6.59 -2.96 -2.76
N ALA A 35 7.55 -2.77 -1.87
CA ALA A 35 8.02 -3.86 -1.02
C ALA A 35 6.92 -4.23 -0.03
N ILE A 36 6.83 -5.52 0.29
CA ILE A 36 5.95 -5.97 1.36
C ILE A 36 6.56 -5.53 2.68
N ILE A 37 5.74 -4.87 3.51
CA ILE A 37 6.18 -4.42 4.83
C ILE A 37 5.33 -5.10 5.88
N THR A 38 5.67 -4.89 7.15
CA THR A 38 4.94 -5.49 8.27
C THR A 38 3.85 -4.56 8.75
N VAL A 39 2.89 -5.13 9.50
CA VAL A 39 1.86 -4.35 10.17
C VAL A 39 2.50 -3.30 11.08
N GLN A 40 3.53 -3.69 11.84
CA GLN A 40 4.19 -2.76 12.75
C GLN A 40 4.80 -1.57 11.99
N GLU A 41 5.39 -1.85 10.83
CA GLU A 41 5.94 -0.77 9.99
C GLU A 41 4.83 0.12 9.45
N ALA A 42 3.72 -0.47 9.02
CA ALA A 42 2.61 0.30 8.47
C ALA A 42 2.03 1.24 9.52
N LEU A 43 1.96 0.82 10.77
CA LEU A 43 1.41 1.64 11.84
C LEU A 43 2.21 2.92 12.06
N ASN A 44 3.46 2.94 11.64
CA ASN A 44 4.34 4.10 11.82
C ASN A 44 4.44 4.99 10.59
N LEU A 45 3.72 4.66 9.52
CA LEU A 45 3.77 5.46 8.31
C LEU A 45 2.78 6.63 8.40
N ASN A 46 2.96 7.60 7.53
CA ASN A 46 2.09 8.75 7.45
C ASN A 46 0.77 8.39 6.77
N ASP A 47 -0.23 9.22 7.02
CA ASP A 47 -1.50 9.14 6.31
C ASP A 47 -1.25 9.14 4.81
N ASP A 48 -2.03 8.34 4.08
CA ASP A 48 -1.98 8.19 2.62
C ASP A 48 -0.76 7.44 2.09
N ALA A 49 0.10 6.92 2.95
CA ALA A 49 1.23 6.11 2.48
C ALA A 49 0.72 4.83 1.83
N LYS A 50 1.27 4.49 0.67
CA LYS A 50 0.90 3.26 -0.02
C LYS A 50 1.67 2.09 0.55
N VAL A 51 0.98 0.99 0.76
CA VAL A 51 1.55 -0.18 1.43
C VAL A 51 1.11 -1.47 0.76
N VAL A 52 1.94 -2.48 0.91
CA VAL A 52 1.60 -3.87 0.61
C VAL A 52 1.91 -4.67 1.86
N LEU A 53 0.91 -5.40 2.35
CA LEU A 53 1.03 -6.23 3.55
C LEU A 53 0.67 -7.66 3.22
N GLN A 54 1.29 -8.60 3.90
CA GLN A 54 0.98 -10.01 3.74
C GLN A 54 0.69 -10.60 5.10
N GLY A 55 -0.45 -11.27 5.24
CA GLY A 55 -0.87 -11.84 6.51
C GLY A 55 -2.23 -12.47 6.41
N ASN A 56 -2.99 -12.43 7.48
CA ASN A 56 -4.27 -13.11 7.58
C ASN A 56 -5.35 -12.15 8.02
N ILE A 57 -6.52 -12.30 7.43
CA ILE A 57 -7.72 -11.60 7.88
C ILE A 57 -8.38 -12.54 8.88
N VAL A 58 -8.46 -12.13 10.15
CA VAL A 58 -8.82 -13.04 11.21
C VAL A 58 -10.19 -12.77 11.79
N ASN A 59 -10.79 -11.62 11.52
CA ASN A 59 -12.06 -11.26 12.10
C ASN A 59 -12.76 -10.20 11.26
N SER A 60 -14.08 -10.23 11.24
CA SER A 60 -14.89 -9.17 10.66
C SER A 60 -15.39 -8.27 11.77
N LEU A 61 -15.26 -6.97 11.57
CA LEU A 61 -15.71 -5.97 12.53
C LEU A 61 -17.02 -5.32 12.14
N GLY A 62 -17.55 -5.68 10.96
CA GLY A 62 -18.72 -5.02 10.41
C GLY A 62 -18.35 -3.78 9.61
N ASP A 63 -19.27 -3.28 8.79
CA ASP A 63 -19.09 -2.07 8.01
C ASP A 63 -17.85 -2.13 7.13
N GLU A 64 -17.61 -3.30 6.53
CA GLU A 64 -16.48 -3.52 5.60
C GLU A 64 -15.12 -3.41 6.27
N LYS A 65 -15.06 -3.53 7.60
CA LYS A 65 -13.81 -3.47 8.33
C LYS A 65 -13.46 -4.85 8.88
N TYR A 66 -12.18 -5.13 8.93
CA TYR A 66 -11.67 -6.44 9.34
C TYR A 66 -10.40 -6.27 10.15
N THR A 67 -10.08 -7.27 10.95
CA THR A 67 -8.80 -7.33 11.64
C THR A 67 -7.82 -8.10 10.76
N PHE A 68 -6.71 -7.49 10.43
CA PHE A 68 -5.63 -8.08 9.66
C PHE A 68 -4.43 -8.29 10.58
N LYS A 69 -3.80 -9.45 10.46
CA LYS A 69 -2.75 -9.84 11.40
C LYS A 69 -1.55 -10.42 10.65
N ASP A 70 -0.36 -10.04 11.08
CA ASP A 70 0.86 -10.74 10.70
C ASP A 70 1.63 -11.06 11.98
N THR A 71 2.88 -11.50 11.83
CA THR A 71 3.67 -11.88 13.01
C THR A 71 4.05 -10.69 13.88
N THR A 72 3.93 -9.48 13.39
CA THR A 72 4.34 -8.27 14.12
C THR A 72 3.19 -7.58 14.86
N GLY A 73 1.94 -7.85 14.48
CA GLY A 73 0.82 -7.19 15.13
C GLY A 73 -0.45 -7.27 14.31
N GLU A 74 -1.42 -6.46 14.72
CA GLU A 74 -2.74 -6.41 14.11
C GLU A 74 -3.06 -4.97 13.70
N ILE A 75 -3.84 -4.84 12.65
CA ILE A 75 -4.30 -3.53 12.18
C ILE A 75 -5.69 -3.71 11.57
N VAL A 76 -6.52 -2.67 11.69
CA VAL A 76 -7.82 -2.66 11.02
C VAL A 76 -7.60 -2.41 9.53
N VAL A 77 -8.30 -3.16 8.70
CA VAL A 77 -8.31 -2.92 7.27
C VAL A 77 -9.75 -2.71 6.82
N GLU A 78 -9.94 -1.82 5.88
CA GLU A 78 -11.26 -1.59 5.29
C GLU A 78 -11.21 -2.09 3.86
N ILE A 79 -12.13 -3.00 3.51
CA ILE A 79 -12.19 -3.62 2.19
C ILE A 79 -13.62 -3.48 1.71
N ASP A 80 -13.84 -2.63 0.72
CA ASP A 80 -15.18 -2.46 0.16
C ASP A 80 -15.63 -3.76 -0.48
N ASP A 81 -16.94 -4.02 -0.43
CA ASP A 81 -17.48 -5.28 -0.93
C ASP A 81 -17.08 -5.54 -2.37
N GLU A 82 -17.03 -4.50 -3.19
CA GLU A 82 -16.67 -4.67 -4.59
C GLU A 82 -15.18 -4.98 -4.80
N ASP A 83 -14.33 -4.71 -3.82
CA ASP A 83 -12.90 -4.97 -3.95
C ASP A 83 -12.54 -6.42 -3.67
N TRP A 84 -13.48 -7.20 -3.13
CA TRP A 84 -13.27 -8.64 -2.94
C TRP A 84 -13.27 -9.39 -4.26
N LEU A 85 -14.02 -8.88 -5.25
CA LEU A 85 -14.26 -9.57 -6.50
C LEU A 85 -14.81 -10.97 -6.19
N ASP A 86 -14.17 -12.03 -6.69
CA ASP A 86 -14.60 -13.39 -6.39
C ASP A 86 -13.73 -14.08 -5.36
N VAL A 87 -12.95 -13.30 -4.62
CA VAL A 87 -12.01 -13.85 -3.64
C VAL A 87 -12.77 -14.23 -2.37
N LYS A 88 -12.55 -15.45 -1.90
CA LYS A 88 -13.10 -15.92 -0.63
C LYS A 88 -11.97 -16.27 0.28
N VAL A 89 -11.98 -15.66 1.47
CA VAL A 89 -10.87 -15.73 2.41
C VAL A 89 -11.35 -16.27 3.74
N THR A 90 -10.56 -17.18 4.32
CA THR A 90 -10.76 -17.65 5.67
C THR A 90 -9.57 -17.22 6.51
N PRO A 91 -9.69 -17.27 7.86
CA PRO A 91 -8.57 -16.83 8.70
C PRO A 91 -7.29 -17.62 8.49
N GLU A 92 -7.37 -18.85 7.97
CA GLU A 92 -6.19 -19.67 7.74
C GLU A 92 -5.46 -19.32 6.45
N LYS A 93 -6.09 -18.58 5.55
CA LYS A 93 -5.46 -18.27 4.27
C LYS A 93 -4.58 -17.03 4.38
N THR A 94 -3.39 -17.14 3.85
CA THR A 94 -2.51 -15.97 3.75
C THR A 94 -2.94 -15.13 2.56
N VAL A 95 -3.08 -13.86 2.77
CA VAL A 95 -3.45 -12.92 1.71
C VAL A 95 -2.45 -11.78 1.66
N GLU A 96 -2.37 -11.18 0.49
CA GLU A 96 -1.63 -9.95 0.29
C GLU A 96 -2.66 -8.85 0.05
N ILE A 97 -2.52 -7.75 0.77
CA ILE A 97 -3.38 -6.60 0.56
C ILE A 97 -2.53 -5.42 0.10
N MET A 98 -3.11 -4.62 -0.78
CA MET A 98 -2.47 -3.39 -1.25
C MET A 98 -3.45 -2.26 -1.00
N GLY A 99 -2.96 -1.18 -0.43
CA GLY A 99 -3.81 -0.05 -0.13
C GLY A 99 -3.02 1.11 0.42
N GLU A 100 -3.70 1.92 1.22
CA GLU A 100 -3.12 3.15 1.76
C GLU A 100 -3.39 3.23 3.24
N VAL A 101 -2.43 3.78 3.97
CA VAL A 101 -2.60 4.05 5.39
C VAL A 101 -3.61 5.18 5.55
N ASP A 102 -4.59 4.98 6.42
CA ASP A 102 -5.62 5.97 6.71
C ASP A 102 -5.55 6.29 8.20
N LYS A 103 -5.08 7.50 8.51
CA LYS A 103 -4.98 7.99 9.88
C LYS A 103 -5.91 9.16 10.06
N GLU A 104 -6.88 8.99 10.95
CA GLU A 104 -7.82 10.04 11.28
C GLU A 104 -7.80 10.28 12.77
N ALA A 105 -8.07 11.52 13.17
CA ALA A 105 -8.09 11.87 14.58
C ALA A 105 -9.16 11.04 15.30
N ASN A 106 -8.79 10.51 16.47
CA ASN A 106 -9.69 9.78 17.34
C ASN A 106 -10.14 8.43 16.80
N GLU A 107 -9.43 7.90 15.79
CA GLU A 107 -9.72 6.57 15.26
C GLU A 107 -8.44 5.75 15.15
N PRO A 108 -8.55 4.42 15.26
CA PRO A 108 -7.38 3.59 15.04
C PRO A 108 -6.87 3.75 13.61
N THR A 109 -5.57 3.67 13.45
CA THR A 109 -4.97 3.63 12.12
C THR A 109 -5.51 2.41 11.39
N LYS A 110 -5.90 2.58 10.14
CA LYS A 110 -6.36 1.47 9.32
C LYS A 110 -5.74 1.54 7.94
N ILE A 111 -5.91 0.46 7.19
CA ILE A 111 -5.50 0.40 5.80
C ILE A 111 -6.76 0.41 4.96
N ASP A 112 -6.84 1.35 4.03
CA ASP A 112 -7.90 1.41 3.03
C ASP A 112 -7.43 0.55 1.87
N VAL A 113 -8.02 -0.63 1.70
CA VAL A 113 -7.52 -1.66 0.81
C VAL A 113 -8.12 -1.52 -0.57
N ASP A 114 -7.29 -1.60 -1.59
CA ASP A 114 -7.73 -1.55 -2.99
C ASP A 114 -7.75 -2.94 -3.62
N VAL A 115 -6.80 -3.80 -3.24
CA VAL A 115 -6.65 -5.12 -3.88
C VAL A 115 -6.35 -6.17 -2.82
N VAL A 116 -7.03 -7.31 -2.93
CA VAL A 116 -6.80 -8.48 -2.09
C VAL A 116 -6.40 -9.64 -2.99
N THR A 117 -5.31 -10.30 -2.66
CA THR A 117 -4.82 -11.45 -3.42
C THR A 117 -4.53 -12.61 -2.46
N ILE A 118 -5.02 -13.79 -2.78
CA ILE A 118 -4.69 -14.99 -1.99
C ILE A 118 -3.30 -15.47 -2.38
N LYS A 119 -2.48 -15.78 -1.38
CA LYS A 119 -1.11 -16.23 -1.60
C LYS A 119 -0.96 -17.73 -1.44
#